data_2789994e05c0ebf42648b68e66f12ca0
#
_entry.id   2789994e05c0ebf42648b68e66f12ca0
#
_cell.length_a   1.000
_cell.length_b   1.000
_cell.length_c   1.000
_cell.angle_alpha   90.00
_cell.angle_beta   90.00
_cell.angle_gamma   90.00
#
_symmetry.space_group_name_H-M   'P 1'
#
loop_
_entity.id
_entity.type
_entity.pdbx_description
1 polymer ?
#
loop_
_entity_poly.entity_id
_entity_poly.type
_entity_poly.pdbx_seq_one_letter_code
_entity_poly.pdbx_strand_id
1 'polypeptide(L)'
;MQNKFYLLKITNLKRETLDTVSITFEIPSDLKEIFRYKAGQYITIKIPINGEENRRAYSICSNPESNQEEFTITVKKIDDGRVSKYINENLKIGDFLEVMPPPYFHQLVCLYRVS
;
A
#
# COMPACT_ATOMS: atom_id res chain seq x y z
N MET A 1 -8.33 17.43 -4.46
CA MET A 1 -7.20 16.62 -4.31
C MET A 1 -7.06 16.04 -2.96
N GLN A 2 -6.89 14.78 -2.90
CA GLN A 2 -6.91 14.08 -1.62
C GLN A 2 -5.50 13.71 -1.22
N ASN A 3 -5.03 14.30 -0.12
CA ASN A 3 -3.77 13.88 0.49
C ASN A 3 -4.05 13.27 1.84
N LYS A 4 -5.19 12.60 1.93
CA LYS A 4 -5.64 12.08 3.20
C LYS A 4 -5.19 10.65 3.39
N PHE A 5 -4.76 10.33 4.60
CA PHE A 5 -4.34 8.98 4.96
C PHE A 5 -5.40 8.34 5.84
N TYR A 6 -5.56 7.04 5.68
CA TYR A 6 -6.54 6.27 6.43
C TYR A 6 -5.83 5.10 7.10
N LEU A 7 -6.27 4.75 8.28
CA LEU A 7 -5.70 3.61 8.98
C LEU A 7 -6.29 2.33 8.42
N LEU A 8 -5.44 1.49 7.87
CA LEU A 8 -5.86 0.19 7.33
C LEU A 8 -5.17 -0.92 8.11
N LYS A 9 -5.92 -1.98 8.34
CA LYS A 9 -5.44 -3.11 9.10
C LYS A 9 -4.72 -4.10 8.20
N ILE A 10 -3.59 -4.62 8.66
CA ILE A 10 -2.86 -5.66 7.96
C ILE A 10 -3.51 -6.99 8.32
N THR A 11 -4.03 -7.68 7.31
CA THR A 11 -4.69 -8.96 7.51
C THR A 11 -3.82 -10.14 7.13
N ASN A 12 -2.76 -9.91 6.36
CA ASN A 12 -1.85 -10.98 6.02
C ASN A 12 -0.46 -10.43 5.74
N LEU A 13 0.54 -11.19 6.13
CA LEU A 13 1.94 -10.89 5.86
C LEU A 13 2.56 -12.18 5.36
N LYS A 14 3.14 -12.16 4.18
CA LYS A 14 3.74 -13.37 3.64
C LYS A 14 5.20 -13.07 3.28
N ARG A 15 6.11 -13.85 3.87
CA ARG A 15 7.52 -13.74 3.54
C ARG A 15 7.75 -14.41 2.19
N GLU A 16 8.05 -13.59 1.18
CA GLU A 16 8.27 -14.12 -0.16
C GLU A 16 9.70 -14.61 -0.34
N THR A 17 10.66 -13.81 0.15
CA THR A 17 12.06 -14.18 0.15
C THR A 17 12.67 -13.64 1.43
N LEU A 18 13.98 -13.80 1.58
CA LEU A 18 14.66 -13.31 2.78
C LEU A 18 14.49 -11.79 2.95
N ASP A 19 14.33 -11.07 1.87
CA ASP A 19 14.26 -9.62 1.94
C ASP A 19 13.02 -9.04 1.27
N THR A 20 11.98 -9.85 1.06
CA THR A 20 10.76 -9.36 0.42
C THR A 20 9.54 -9.90 1.18
N VAL A 21 8.60 -9.02 1.45
CA VAL A 21 7.37 -9.40 2.14
C VAL A 21 6.17 -8.85 1.38
N SER A 22 5.11 -9.64 1.32
CA SER A 22 3.83 -9.19 0.78
C SER A 22 2.92 -8.82 1.93
N ILE A 23 2.23 -7.71 1.81
CA ILE A 23 1.35 -7.19 2.84
C ILE A 23 -0.05 -7.04 2.26
N THR A 24 -1.03 -7.64 2.92
CA THR A 24 -2.42 -7.50 2.52
C THR A 24 -3.14 -6.61 3.53
N PHE A 25 -3.83 -5.62 3.00
CA PHE A 25 -4.62 -4.68 3.81
C PHE A 25 -6.10 -4.92 3.59
N GLU A 26 -6.85 -4.81 4.67
CA GLU A 26 -8.30 -4.86 4.60
C GLU A 26 -8.85 -3.48 4.30
N ILE A 27 -9.82 -3.40 3.40
CA ILE A 27 -10.48 -2.15 3.08
C ILE A 27 -11.81 -2.11 3.83
N PRO A 28 -11.94 -1.18 4.80
CA PRO A 28 -13.22 -1.06 5.52
C PRO A 28 -14.37 -0.76 4.56
N SER A 29 -15.56 -1.23 4.89
CA SER A 29 -16.68 -1.10 3.97
C SER A 29 -17.03 0.35 3.65
N ASP A 30 -16.78 1.28 4.57
CA ASP A 30 -17.08 2.68 4.31
C ASP A 30 -15.99 3.37 3.48
N LEU A 31 -14.90 2.67 3.18
CA LEU A 31 -13.81 3.23 2.39
C LEU A 31 -13.67 2.55 1.04
N LYS A 32 -14.60 1.67 0.67
CA LYS A 32 -14.44 0.90 -0.55
C LYS A 32 -14.35 1.74 -1.82
N GLU A 33 -15.13 2.80 -1.90
CA GLU A 33 -15.08 3.66 -3.08
C GLU A 33 -13.75 4.39 -3.15
N ILE A 34 -13.26 4.83 -2.01
CA ILE A 34 -12.02 5.59 -1.96
C ILE A 34 -10.82 4.73 -2.34
N PHE A 35 -10.85 3.45 -1.93
CA PHE A 35 -9.72 2.55 -2.19
C PHE A 35 -9.92 1.65 -3.39
N ARG A 36 -10.88 1.96 -4.24
CA ARG A 36 -11.04 1.23 -5.46
C ARG A 36 -9.78 1.39 -6.31
N TYR A 37 -9.29 0.30 -6.87
CA TYR A 37 -8.03 0.37 -7.60
C TYR A 37 -8.06 -0.44 -8.88
N LYS A 38 -7.10 -0.14 -9.74
CA LYS A 38 -6.90 -0.89 -10.97
C LYS A 38 -5.48 -1.43 -10.96
N ALA A 39 -5.26 -2.46 -11.78
CA ALA A 39 -3.93 -3.06 -11.87
C ALA A 39 -2.89 -1.99 -12.16
N GLY A 40 -1.78 -2.04 -11.46
CA GLY A 40 -0.68 -1.12 -11.70
C GLY A 40 -0.74 0.19 -10.95
N GLN A 41 -1.82 0.44 -10.25
CA GLN A 41 -1.87 1.65 -9.42
C GLN A 41 -1.07 1.45 -8.14
N TYR A 42 -0.80 2.55 -7.47
CA TYR A 42 -0.01 2.51 -6.24
C TYR A 42 -0.76 3.18 -5.10
N ILE A 43 -0.35 2.84 -3.89
CA ILE A 43 -0.80 3.52 -2.68
C ILE A 43 0.43 4.12 -2.03
N THR A 44 0.21 5.03 -1.09
CA THR A 44 1.30 5.63 -0.34
C THR A 44 1.13 5.27 1.12
N ILE A 45 2.22 4.80 1.72
CA ILE A 45 2.23 4.46 3.14
C ILE A 45 2.98 5.54 3.90
N LYS A 46 2.43 5.92 5.05
CA LYS A 46 3.08 6.87 5.94
C LYS A 46 3.44 6.14 7.22
N ILE A 47 4.72 6.12 7.54
CA ILE A 47 5.22 5.43 8.72
C ILE A 47 6.14 6.34 9.52
N PRO A 48 5.88 6.51 10.81
CA PRO A 48 6.81 7.24 11.66
C PRO A 48 7.94 6.30 12.08
N ILE A 49 9.17 6.74 11.87
CA ILE A 49 10.34 5.98 12.26
C ILE A 49 11.25 6.94 13.00
N ASN A 50 11.54 6.63 14.27
CA ASN A 50 12.39 7.47 15.10
C ASN A 50 11.92 8.93 15.14
N GLY A 51 10.60 9.11 15.19
CA GLY A 51 10.04 10.44 15.28
C GLY A 51 9.91 11.18 13.97
N GLU A 52 10.34 10.58 12.89
CA GLU A 52 10.25 11.21 11.57
C GLU A 52 9.17 10.55 10.75
N GLU A 53 8.37 11.36 10.08
CA GLU A 53 7.34 10.83 9.19
C GLU A 53 7.98 10.47 7.86
N ASN A 54 7.71 9.25 7.41
CA ASN A 54 8.23 8.76 6.14
C ASN A 54 7.09 8.34 5.24
N ARG A 55 7.14 8.74 3.97
CA ARG A 55 6.11 8.39 2.99
C ARG A 55 6.76 7.67 1.82
N ARG A 56 6.15 6.56 1.42
CA ARG A 56 6.66 5.77 0.30
C ARG A 56 5.51 5.19 -0.49
N ALA A 57 5.66 5.18 -1.80
CA ALA A 57 4.65 4.64 -2.70
C ALA A 57 5.00 3.20 -3.07
N TYR A 58 4.00 2.34 -3.08
CA TYR A 58 4.18 0.94 -3.49
C TYR A 58 3.07 0.55 -4.43
N SER A 59 3.42 -0.19 -5.47
CA SER A 59 2.43 -0.65 -6.42
C SER A 59 1.58 -1.75 -5.83
N ILE A 60 0.30 -1.74 -6.20
CA ILE A 60 -0.62 -2.78 -5.79
C ILE A 60 -0.41 -3.97 -6.73
N CYS A 61 -0.15 -5.13 -6.16
CA CYS A 61 0.14 -6.32 -6.96
C CYS A 61 -0.99 -7.33 -6.99
N SER A 62 -2.06 -7.09 -6.24
CA SER A 62 -3.21 -8.00 -6.27
C SER A 62 -4.08 -7.69 -7.49
N ASN A 63 -4.92 -8.66 -7.83
CA ASN A 63 -5.84 -8.51 -8.95
C ASN A 63 -7.12 -7.84 -8.49
N PRO A 64 -7.44 -6.65 -8.99
CA PRO A 64 -8.63 -5.94 -8.52
C PRO A 64 -9.93 -6.66 -8.88
N GLU A 65 -9.90 -7.52 -9.88
CA GLU A 65 -11.13 -8.21 -10.29
C GLU A 65 -11.47 -9.39 -9.40
N SER A 66 -10.49 -9.92 -8.69
CA SER A 66 -10.77 -11.05 -7.82
C SER A 66 -11.28 -10.61 -6.45
N ASN A 67 -10.92 -9.43 -5.99
CA ASN A 67 -11.35 -9.00 -4.67
C ASN A 67 -11.12 -7.50 -4.49
N GLN A 68 -12.19 -6.77 -4.17
CA GLN A 68 -12.08 -5.32 -3.89
C GLN A 68 -12.21 -5.04 -2.40
N GLU A 69 -12.18 -6.06 -1.57
CA GLU A 69 -12.26 -5.87 -0.13
C GLU A 69 -10.90 -5.83 0.54
N GLU A 70 -9.87 -6.10 -0.23
CA GLU A 70 -8.50 -6.03 0.27
C GLU A 70 -7.57 -5.84 -0.90
N PHE A 71 -6.35 -5.43 -0.61
CA PHE A 71 -5.34 -5.34 -1.65
C PHE A 71 -3.98 -5.70 -1.07
N THR A 72 -3.07 -6.08 -1.95
CA THR A 72 -1.75 -6.55 -1.54
C THR A 72 -0.66 -5.74 -2.22
N ILE A 73 0.36 -5.40 -1.45
CA ILE A 73 1.56 -4.78 -1.99
C ILE A 73 2.74 -5.69 -1.65
N THR A 74 3.82 -5.53 -2.38
CA THR A 74 5.04 -6.29 -2.13
C THR A 74 6.17 -5.31 -1.88
N VAL A 75 6.90 -5.52 -0.79
CA VAL A 75 7.95 -4.61 -0.36
C VAL A 75 9.26 -5.35 -0.25
N LYS A 76 10.21 -4.97 -1.09
CA LYS A 76 11.55 -5.54 -1.04
C LYS A 76 12.44 -4.68 -0.16
N LYS A 77 13.15 -5.32 0.76
CA LYS A 77 14.06 -4.61 1.63
C LYS A 77 15.27 -4.13 0.83
N ILE A 78 15.56 -2.85 0.94
CA ILE A 78 16.71 -2.23 0.28
C ILE A 78 17.68 -1.80 1.37
N ASP A 79 18.97 -2.05 1.15
CA ASP A 79 19.96 -1.77 2.19
C ASP A 79 19.87 -0.36 2.75
N ASP A 80 19.70 0.63 1.90
CA ASP A 80 19.59 2.01 2.35
C ASP A 80 18.15 2.45 2.54
N GLY A 81 17.21 1.54 2.40
CA GLY A 81 15.80 1.89 2.46
C GLY A 81 15.25 1.81 3.85
N ARG A 82 15.22 2.94 4.55
CA ARG A 82 14.73 2.98 5.91
C ARG A 82 13.33 2.39 6.05
N VAL A 83 12.43 2.78 5.17
CA VAL A 83 11.04 2.32 5.27
C VAL A 83 10.90 0.85 4.92
N SER A 84 11.56 0.42 3.83
CA SER A 84 11.43 -0.98 3.43
C SER A 84 12.05 -1.91 4.46
N LYS A 85 13.11 -1.50 5.13
CA LYS A 85 13.69 -2.30 6.20
C LYS A 85 12.74 -2.38 7.38
N TYR A 86 12.14 -1.24 7.77
CA TYR A 86 11.21 -1.23 8.87
C TYR A 86 10.03 -2.17 8.60
N ILE A 87 9.50 -2.10 7.39
CA ILE A 87 8.37 -2.94 7.01
C ILE A 87 8.74 -4.41 7.07
N ASN A 88 9.91 -4.76 6.54
CA ASN A 88 10.31 -6.16 6.50
C ASN A 88 10.65 -6.74 7.87
N GLU A 89 11.01 -5.88 8.83
CA GLU A 89 11.50 -6.35 10.11
C GLU A 89 10.55 -6.16 11.28
N ASN A 90 9.58 -5.26 11.16
CA ASN A 90 8.79 -4.86 12.32
C ASN A 90 7.29 -5.05 12.24
N LEU A 91 6.72 -5.18 11.05
CA LEU A 91 5.27 -5.24 10.93
C LEU A 91 4.74 -6.62 11.27
N LYS A 92 3.50 -6.66 11.78
CA LYS A 92 2.84 -7.90 12.14
C LYS A 92 1.40 -7.84 11.68
N ILE A 93 0.81 -9.03 11.49
CA ILE A 93 -0.60 -9.14 11.20
C ILE A 93 -1.38 -8.51 12.35
N GLY A 94 -2.33 -7.67 12.02
CA GLY A 94 -3.10 -6.96 13.02
C GLY A 94 -2.65 -5.53 13.22
N ASP A 95 -1.46 -5.18 12.74
CA ASP A 95 -0.99 -3.81 12.81
C ASP A 95 -1.82 -2.92 11.87
N PHE A 96 -1.85 -1.63 12.20
CA PHE A 96 -2.50 -0.64 11.34
C PHE A 96 -1.45 0.29 10.77
N LEU A 97 -1.60 0.63 9.50
CA LEU A 97 -0.73 1.60 8.86
C LEU A 97 -1.57 2.70 8.26
N GLU A 98 -1.00 3.88 8.15
CA GLU A 98 -1.66 4.99 7.48
C GLU A 98 -1.40 4.87 5.99
N VAL A 99 -2.46 4.80 5.21
CA VAL A 99 -2.38 4.55 3.78
C VAL A 99 -3.18 5.60 3.03
N MET A 100 -2.57 6.17 2.00
CA MET A 100 -3.28 7.07 1.10
C MET A 100 -3.74 6.27 -0.10
N PRO A 101 -5.02 6.37 -0.47
CA PRO A 101 -5.57 5.56 -1.56
C PRO A 101 -4.95 5.88 -2.90
N PRO A 102 -5.17 5.01 -3.90
CA PRO A 102 -4.69 5.29 -5.24
C PRO A 102 -5.24 6.63 -5.70
N PRO A 103 -4.44 7.43 -6.41
CA PRO A 103 -4.91 8.73 -6.86
C PRO A 103 -6.05 8.56 -7.85
N TYR A 104 -7.17 9.17 -7.54
CA TYR A 104 -8.30 9.14 -8.45
C TYR A 104 -7.91 9.74 -9.80
N PHE A 105 -7.22 10.86 -9.72
CA PHE A 105 -6.77 11.57 -10.89
C PHE A 105 -5.83 10.74 -11.74
N HIS A 106 -5.11 9.84 -11.10
CA HIS A 106 -4.16 8.99 -11.78
C HIS A 106 -4.81 8.15 -12.88
N GLN A 107 -6.04 7.74 -12.68
CA GLN A 107 -6.73 6.97 -13.70
C GLN A 107 -6.92 7.77 -14.99
N LEU A 108 -7.28 9.02 -14.84
CA LEU A 108 -7.47 9.87 -16.01
C LEU A 108 -6.16 10.11 -16.73
N VAL A 109 -5.12 10.34 -15.94
CA VAL A 109 -3.80 10.56 -16.52
C VAL A 109 -3.36 9.35 -17.30
N CYS A 110 -3.61 8.17 -16.78
CA CYS A 110 -3.22 6.95 -17.47
C CYS A 110 -3.92 6.81 -18.81
N LEU A 111 -5.17 7.20 -18.88
CA LEU A 111 -5.91 7.11 -20.13
C LEU A 111 -5.27 7.99 -21.20
N TYR A 112 -4.80 9.15 -20.82
CA TYR A 112 -4.14 10.04 -21.77
C TYR A 112 -2.75 9.59 -22.13
N ARG A 113 -2.07 9.01 -21.17
CA ARG A 113 -0.71 8.61 -21.40
C ARG A 113 -0.58 7.46 -22.34
N VAL A 114 -1.54 6.60 -22.33
CA VAL A 114 -1.49 5.45 -23.19
C VAL A 114 -1.50 5.84 -24.65
N SER A 115 -2.00 6.99 -24.90
CA SER A 115 -2.06 7.46 -26.26
C SER A 115 -0.69 7.93 -26.75
#